data_e3d00ab4a495abda8e645ac749823561
#
_entry.id   e3d00ab4a495abda8e645ac749823561
#
_cell.length_a   1.000
_cell.length_b   1.000
_cell.length_c   1.000
_cell.angle_alpha   90.00
_cell.angle_beta   90.00
_cell.angle_gamma   90.00
#
_symmetry.space_group_name_H-M   'P 1'
#
loop_
_entity.id
_entity.type
_entity.pdbx_description
1 polymer ?
#
loop_
_entity_poly.entity_id
_entity_poly.type
_entity_poly.pdbx_seq_one_letter_code
_entity_poly.pdbx_strand_id
1 'polypeptide(L)'
;MPANPLCNTHRLFQLMILKKISILNFKNIREASLELSPNLNCFLGHNGEGKTNLLDAVYYLSFCRSAFNPIDSQIITHDQDFFVIDGIYENEDHDPISIYCGMKRGTKKHFKRDKKEYKRLSQHIGLIPLIFVSPADQTLIAGGSEERRRLMDVVISQYDNGYIEALNSYNKALQQRNALLKMDDEPDSALLDIWEQEMARHGEHIFQARQEFVERLIPVFQNIYRHVSDGHEEVSLRYVSHAQRGDLLDVIQRDRFKDRAVGYSLH
;
A
#
# COMPACT_ATOMS: atom_id res chain seq x y z
N MET A 1 -16.73 -9.20 -33.43
CA MET A 1 -15.94 -8.60 -32.35
C MET A 1 -15.39 -9.74 -31.51
N PRO A 2 -14.09 -9.96 -31.39
CA PRO A 2 -13.55 -11.03 -30.55
C PRO A 2 -13.74 -10.68 -29.08
N ALA A 3 -14.23 -11.64 -28.30
CA ALA A 3 -14.43 -11.57 -26.88
C ALA A 3 -13.08 -11.26 -26.17
N ASN A 4 -13.11 -10.28 -25.26
CA ASN A 4 -11.99 -9.87 -24.47
C ASN A 4 -11.61 -11.00 -23.49
N PRO A 5 -10.39 -11.60 -23.56
CA PRO A 5 -10.00 -12.74 -22.72
C PRO A 5 -9.67 -12.37 -21.28
N LEU A 6 -10.05 -11.18 -20.79
CA LEU A 6 -9.73 -10.68 -19.46
C LEU A 6 -10.83 -10.98 -18.41
N CYS A 7 -11.79 -11.85 -18.74
CA CYS A 7 -12.90 -12.15 -17.84
C CYS A 7 -12.78 -13.56 -17.25
N ASN A 8 -11.85 -13.76 -16.29
CA ASN A 8 -12.01 -14.80 -15.25
C ASN A 8 -10.95 -14.60 -14.15
N THR A 9 -11.46 -14.42 -12.93
CA THR A 9 -10.81 -14.39 -11.61
C THR A 9 -10.45 -13.03 -11.00
N HIS A 10 -10.91 -11.89 -11.51
CA HIS A 10 -10.74 -10.65 -10.79
C HIS A 10 -12.04 -10.27 -10.06
N ARG A 11 -11.94 -10.04 -8.75
CA ARG A 11 -12.92 -9.20 -8.05
C ARG A 11 -12.98 -7.90 -8.87
N LEU A 12 -14.03 -7.73 -9.66
CA LEU A 12 -14.31 -6.44 -10.29
C LEU A 12 -14.36 -5.44 -9.13
N PHE A 13 -13.51 -4.42 -9.16
CA PHE A 13 -13.59 -3.36 -8.17
C PHE A 13 -14.99 -2.80 -8.23
N GLN A 14 -15.75 -2.98 -7.17
CA GLN A 14 -17.05 -2.35 -7.05
C GLN A 14 -16.82 -0.84 -6.99
N LEU A 15 -17.48 -0.09 -7.87
CA LEU A 15 -17.37 1.36 -7.85
C LEU A 15 -17.92 1.89 -6.53
N MET A 16 -17.11 2.67 -5.81
CA MET A 16 -17.44 3.24 -4.51
C MET A 16 -17.34 4.76 -4.59
N ILE A 17 -18.46 5.45 -4.42
CA ILE A 17 -18.53 6.92 -4.46
C ILE A 17 -18.56 7.44 -3.02
N LEU A 18 -17.58 8.25 -2.65
CA LEU A 18 -17.58 8.96 -1.36
C LEU A 18 -18.59 10.11 -1.43
N LYS A 19 -19.69 9.99 -0.70
CA LYS A 19 -20.78 10.98 -0.65
C LYS A 19 -20.56 12.03 0.42
N LYS A 20 -20.00 11.62 1.56
CA LYS A 20 -19.77 12.50 2.70
C LYS A 20 -18.51 12.08 3.45
N ILE A 21 -17.75 13.05 3.91
CA ILE A 21 -16.65 12.83 4.85
C ILE A 21 -16.77 13.79 6.02
N SER A 22 -16.61 13.24 7.24
CA SER A 22 -16.52 14.00 8.47
C SER A 22 -15.20 13.72 9.15
N ILE A 23 -14.50 14.76 9.57
CA ILE A 23 -13.16 14.69 10.13
C ILE A 23 -13.15 15.49 11.43
N LEU A 24 -12.53 14.92 12.46
CA LEU A 24 -12.32 15.58 13.75
C LEU A 24 -10.88 15.34 14.21
N ASN A 25 -10.16 16.41 14.50
CA ASN A 25 -8.79 16.40 15.06
C ASN A 25 -7.77 15.59 14.23
N PHE A 26 -7.83 15.67 12.91
CA PHE A 26 -6.91 14.98 12.00
C PHE A 26 -5.87 15.96 11.43
N LYS A 27 -4.62 15.79 11.79
CA LYS A 27 -3.50 16.69 11.42
C LYS A 27 -3.81 18.15 11.78
N ASN A 28 -3.94 19.07 10.80
CA ASN A 28 -4.32 20.44 11.04
C ASN A 28 -5.83 20.70 10.91
N ILE A 29 -6.62 19.68 10.59
CA ILE A 29 -8.08 19.79 10.47
C ILE A 29 -8.68 19.53 11.85
N ARG A 30 -9.18 20.57 12.52
CA ARG A 30 -9.87 20.43 13.81
C ARG A 30 -11.24 19.81 13.62
N GLU A 31 -12.02 20.34 12.69
CA GLU A 31 -13.34 19.82 12.34
C GLU A 31 -13.65 20.16 10.89
N ALA A 32 -14.19 19.20 10.15
CA ALA A 32 -14.73 19.38 8.82
C ALA A 32 -15.84 18.36 8.54
N SER A 33 -16.89 18.80 7.85
CA SER A 33 -17.94 17.91 7.33
C SER A 33 -18.29 18.38 5.93
N LEU A 34 -18.07 17.52 4.93
CA LEU A 34 -18.19 17.84 3.52
C LEU A 34 -19.09 16.83 2.82
N GLU A 35 -20.05 17.32 2.05
CA GLU A 35 -20.76 16.53 1.05
C GLU A 35 -20.03 16.66 -0.29
N LEU A 36 -19.88 15.54 -0.98
CA LEU A 36 -19.05 15.44 -2.17
C LEU A 36 -19.88 15.10 -3.40
N SER A 37 -19.49 15.70 -4.52
CA SER A 37 -20.01 15.35 -5.85
C SER A 37 -19.52 13.96 -6.26
N PRO A 38 -20.31 13.16 -6.98
CA PRO A 38 -19.88 11.84 -7.43
C PRO A 38 -18.77 11.88 -8.48
N ASN A 39 -18.58 12.99 -9.20
CA ASN A 39 -17.65 13.06 -10.32
C ASN A 39 -16.37 13.83 -9.98
N LEU A 40 -16.49 15.13 -9.70
CA LEU A 40 -15.34 16.01 -9.51
C LEU A 40 -15.56 16.92 -8.30
N ASN A 41 -14.54 16.96 -7.44
CA ASN A 41 -14.49 17.85 -6.28
C ASN A 41 -13.17 18.62 -6.31
N CYS A 42 -13.25 19.95 -6.26
CA CYS A 42 -12.07 20.81 -6.21
C CYS A 42 -11.96 21.49 -4.84
N PHE A 43 -10.81 21.35 -4.19
CA PHE A 43 -10.51 21.98 -2.91
C PHE A 43 -9.54 23.14 -3.13
N LEU A 44 -10.00 24.37 -2.92
CA LEU A 44 -9.22 25.58 -3.10
C LEU A 44 -8.91 26.23 -1.75
N GLY A 45 -7.80 26.97 -1.68
CA GLY A 45 -7.37 27.67 -0.47
C GLY A 45 -5.85 27.91 -0.46
N HIS A 46 -5.35 28.64 0.52
CA HIS A 46 -3.93 28.95 0.66
C HIS A 46 -3.11 27.72 1.09
N ASN A 47 -1.79 27.81 0.95
CA ASN A 47 -0.90 26.75 1.42
C ASN A 47 -1.00 26.60 2.94
N GLY A 48 -0.98 25.35 3.43
CA GLY A 48 -1.11 25.07 4.85
C GLY A 48 -2.54 24.92 5.39
N GLU A 49 -3.59 25.25 4.62
CA GLU A 49 -5.00 25.18 5.07
C GLU A 49 -5.58 23.75 5.18
N GLY A 50 -4.80 22.72 4.84
CA GLY A 50 -5.22 21.33 5.05
C GLY A 50 -5.76 20.59 3.83
N LYS A 51 -5.69 21.16 2.61
CA LYS A 51 -6.17 20.50 1.38
C LYS A 51 -5.59 19.09 1.20
N THR A 52 -4.27 18.96 1.33
CA THR A 52 -3.59 17.66 1.26
C THR A 52 -3.97 16.76 2.42
N ASN A 53 -4.21 17.31 3.61
CA ASN A 53 -4.63 16.55 4.77
C ASN A 53 -6.07 16.01 4.64
N LEU A 54 -6.94 16.74 3.93
CA LEU A 54 -8.26 16.24 3.56
C LEU A 54 -8.16 15.04 2.61
N LEU A 55 -7.31 15.12 1.57
CA LEU A 55 -7.07 13.99 0.67
C LEU A 55 -6.43 12.81 1.41
N ASP A 56 -5.53 13.07 2.36
CA ASP A 56 -4.95 12.02 3.21
C ASP A 56 -5.98 11.36 4.14
N ALA A 57 -7.00 12.10 4.60
CA ALA A 57 -8.11 11.50 5.34
C ALA A 57 -8.94 10.55 4.46
N VAL A 58 -9.16 10.89 3.18
CA VAL A 58 -9.80 9.98 2.21
C VAL A 58 -8.93 8.74 1.98
N TYR A 59 -7.61 8.93 1.80
CA TYR A 59 -6.64 7.83 1.69
C TYR A 59 -6.66 6.94 2.93
N TYR A 60 -6.75 7.54 4.11
CA TYR A 60 -6.80 6.81 5.38
C TYR A 60 -8.02 5.89 5.48
N LEU A 61 -9.18 6.34 5.00
CA LEU A 61 -10.38 5.51 4.95
C LEU A 61 -10.26 4.32 3.99
N SER A 62 -9.41 4.39 2.96
CA SER A 62 -9.15 3.28 2.02
C SER A 62 -8.06 2.34 2.52
N PHE A 63 -6.94 2.88 3.03
CA PHE A 63 -5.73 2.11 3.35
C PHE A 63 -5.49 1.90 4.84
N CYS A 64 -6.37 2.36 5.71
CA CYS A 64 -6.24 2.29 7.17
C CYS A 64 -4.95 2.92 7.71
N ARG A 65 -4.32 3.80 6.96
CA ARG A 65 -3.08 4.52 7.32
C ARG A 65 -2.94 5.81 6.53
N SER A 66 -2.12 6.74 7.01
CA SER A 66 -1.77 7.96 6.27
C SER A 66 -0.83 7.64 5.09
N ALA A 67 -0.98 8.37 3.97
CA ALA A 67 -0.06 8.32 2.84
C ALA A 67 1.31 8.93 3.19
N PHE A 68 1.34 9.92 4.09
CA PHE A 68 2.52 10.73 4.39
C PHE A 68 3.16 10.43 5.74
N ASN A 69 2.41 9.92 6.70
CA ASN A 69 2.91 9.70 8.06
C ASN A 69 2.71 8.24 8.48
N PRO A 70 3.79 7.49 8.74
CA PRO A 70 3.71 6.08 9.13
C PRO A 70 3.23 5.87 10.58
N ILE A 71 3.23 6.92 11.41
CA ILE A 71 2.93 6.83 12.84
C ILE A 71 1.56 7.45 13.12
N ASP A 72 0.56 6.61 13.39
CA ASP A 72 -0.82 7.05 13.61
C ASP A 72 -0.98 8.08 14.75
N SER A 73 -0.19 7.99 15.82
CA SER A 73 -0.28 8.95 16.92
C SER A 73 0.17 10.37 16.58
N GLN A 74 0.93 10.52 15.49
CA GLN A 74 1.40 11.83 15.01
C GLN A 74 0.41 12.52 14.08
N ILE A 75 -0.65 11.82 13.66
CA ILE A 75 -1.71 12.41 12.84
C ILE A 75 -2.85 13.02 13.66
N ILE A 76 -2.84 12.82 14.98
CA ILE A 76 -3.77 13.51 15.89
C ILE A 76 -3.37 14.99 15.93
N THR A 77 -4.33 15.90 15.77
CA THR A 77 -4.11 17.33 15.87
C THR A 77 -3.31 17.67 17.14
N HIS A 78 -2.40 18.63 17.04
CA HIS A 78 -1.61 19.09 18.19
C HIS A 78 -2.57 19.52 19.33
N ASP A 79 -2.22 19.20 20.57
CA ASP A 79 -3.01 19.47 21.78
C ASP A 79 -4.35 18.73 21.87
N GLN A 80 -4.55 17.70 21.01
CA GLN A 80 -5.71 16.82 21.09
C GLN A 80 -5.31 15.39 21.46
N ASP A 81 -6.26 14.64 22.04
CA ASP A 81 -6.02 13.27 22.50
C ASP A 81 -6.47 12.20 21.51
N PHE A 82 -7.30 12.56 20.53
CA PHE A 82 -7.87 11.61 19.59
C PHE A 82 -8.17 12.26 18.25
N PHE A 83 -8.35 11.45 17.21
CA PHE A 83 -8.96 11.84 15.95
C PHE A 83 -10.09 10.90 15.56
N VAL A 84 -10.97 11.40 14.69
CA VAL A 84 -12.03 10.60 14.06
C VAL A 84 -12.11 10.98 12.59
N ILE A 85 -12.28 9.98 11.73
CA ILE A 85 -12.65 10.14 10.32
C ILE A 85 -13.84 9.22 10.07
N ASP A 86 -14.91 9.76 9.49
CA ASP A 86 -16.09 9.01 9.09
C ASP A 86 -16.41 9.31 7.62
N GLY A 87 -16.58 8.28 6.81
CA GLY A 87 -16.92 8.37 5.41
C GLY A 87 -18.20 7.62 5.10
N ILE A 88 -19.13 8.24 4.38
CA ILE A 88 -20.31 7.58 3.81
C ILE A 88 -20.06 7.41 2.33
N TYR A 89 -20.01 6.15 1.91
CA TYR A 89 -19.85 5.73 0.54
C TYR A 89 -21.15 5.16 0.00
N GLU A 90 -21.28 5.18 -1.32
CA GLU A 90 -22.39 4.58 -2.05
C GLU A 90 -21.78 3.60 -3.08
N ASN A 91 -22.31 2.37 -3.13
CA ASN A 91 -21.90 1.39 -4.12
C ASN A 91 -22.69 1.55 -5.42
N GLU A 92 -22.45 0.67 -6.41
CA GLU A 92 -23.17 0.67 -7.70
C GLU A 92 -24.67 0.42 -7.56
N ASP A 93 -25.09 -0.27 -6.50
CA ASP A 93 -26.50 -0.55 -6.19
C ASP A 93 -27.15 0.59 -5.39
N HIS A 94 -26.47 1.70 -5.18
CA HIS A 94 -26.88 2.84 -4.35
C HIS A 94 -27.05 2.51 -2.85
N ASP A 95 -26.47 1.42 -2.37
CA ASP A 95 -26.48 1.10 -0.95
C ASP A 95 -25.43 1.93 -0.19
N PRO A 96 -25.80 2.58 0.90
CA PRO A 96 -24.86 3.33 1.71
C PRO A 96 -23.96 2.40 2.53
N ILE A 97 -22.69 2.69 2.55
CA ILE A 97 -21.66 2.01 3.36
C ILE A 97 -20.96 3.04 4.22
N SER A 98 -21.01 2.84 5.54
CA SER A 98 -20.30 3.71 6.49
C SER A 98 -18.95 3.11 6.83
N ILE A 99 -17.89 3.92 6.69
CA ILE A 99 -16.52 3.59 7.11
C ILE A 99 -16.09 4.58 8.18
N TYR A 100 -15.76 4.07 9.34
CA TYR A 100 -15.36 4.84 10.49
C TYR A 100 -13.96 4.46 10.96
N CYS A 101 -13.14 5.44 11.21
CA CYS A 101 -11.88 5.28 11.93
C CYS A 101 -11.78 6.27 13.08
N GLY A 102 -11.50 5.76 14.27
CA GLY A 102 -11.19 6.56 15.45
C GLY A 102 -9.98 6.01 16.19
N MET A 103 -9.14 6.90 16.71
CA MET A 103 -7.99 6.53 17.52
C MET A 103 -7.77 7.55 18.63
N LYS A 104 -7.53 7.06 19.83
CA LYS A 104 -7.05 7.85 20.97
C LYS A 104 -5.54 7.63 21.15
N ARG A 105 -4.82 8.66 21.58
CA ARG A 105 -3.38 8.59 21.86
C ARG A 105 -3.07 7.47 22.83
N GLY A 106 -2.09 6.63 22.51
CA GLY A 106 -1.71 5.49 23.33
C GLY A 106 -2.62 4.26 23.24
N THR A 107 -3.67 4.29 22.41
CA THR A 107 -4.55 3.13 22.20
C THR A 107 -4.48 2.62 20.76
N LYS A 108 -5.06 1.43 20.53
CA LYS A 108 -5.25 0.90 19.18
C LYS A 108 -6.33 1.69 18.46
N LYS A 109 -6.19 1.85 17.15
CA LYS A 109 -7.23 2.43 16.30
C LYS A 109 -8.40 1.47 16.14
N HIS A 110 -9.60 2.04 16.13
CA HIS A 110 -10.85 1.35 15.86
C HIS A 110 -11.26 1.65 14.41
N PHE A 111 -11.34 0.60 13.61
CA PHE A 111 -11.75 0.73 12.21
C PHE A 111 -13.00 -0.12 11.96
N LYS A 112 -14.07 0.50 11.48
CA LYS A 112 -15.40 -0.14 11.39
C LYS A 112 -16.00 0.06 10.01
N ARG A 113 -16.70 -0.97 9.52
CA ARG A 113 -17.63 -0.90 8.40
C ARG A 113 -19.03 -1.16 8.91
N ASP A 114 -19.98 -0.29 8.64
CA ASP A 114 -21.38 -0.43 9.04
C ASP A 114 -21.51 -0.77 10.53
N LYS A 115 -20.76 -0.03 11.38
CA LYS A 115 -20.66 -0.22 12.83
C LYS A 115 -19.96 -1.52 13.29
N LYS A 116 -19.57 -2.44 12.37
CA LYS A 116 -18.85 -3.67 12.70
C LYS A 116 -17.34 -3.42 12.63
N GLU A 117 -16.64 -3.73 13.71
CA GLU A 117 -15.18 -3.57 13.78
C GLU A 117 -14.46 -4.69 13.03
N TYR A 118 -13.40 -4.32 12.29
CA TYR A 118 -12.55 -5.28 11.61
C TYR A 118 -11.65 -6.03 12.60
N LYS A 119 -11.60 -7.35 12.48
CA LYS A 119 -10.64 -8.18 13.23
C LYS A 119 -9.21 -7.99 12.71
N ARG A 120 -9.05 -7.80 11.41
CA ARG A 120 -7.78 -7.54 10.72
C ARG A 120 -8.01 -6.43 9.68
N LEU A 121 -7.19 -5.40 9.71
CA LEU A 121 -7.30 -4.27 8.79
C LEU A 121 -7.04 -4.67 7.31
N SER A 122 -6.27 -5.75 7.08
CA SER A 122 -6.08 -6.31 5.74
C SER A 122 -7.38 -6.70 5.05
N GLN A 123 -8.45 -7.02 5.81
CA GLN A 123 -9.77 -7.34 5.26
C GLN A 123 -10.50 -6.13 4.67
N HIS A 124 -10.08 -4.92 5.05
CA HIS A 124 -10.65 -3.67 4.53
C HIS A 124 -9.99 -3.23 3.22
N ILE A 125 -8.69 -3.49 3.08
CA ILE A 125 -7.91 -3.07 1.91
C ILE A 125 -8.54 -3.65 0.63
N GLY A 126 -8.76 -2.78 -0.36
CA GLY A 126 -9.40 -3.13 -1.63
C GLY A 126 -10.93 -3.06 -1.63
N LEU A 127 -11.57 -2.78 -0.48
CA LEU A 127 -13.01 -2.48 -0.45
C LEU A 127 -13.31 -1.15 -1.14
N ILE A 128 -12.47 -0.16 -0.89
CA ILE A 128 -12.54 1.18 -1.49
C ILE A 128 -11.28 1.37 -2.32
N PRO A 129 -11.29 1.00 -3.62
CA PRO A 129 -10.13 1.17 -4.46
C PRO A 129 -9.83 2.65 -4.66
N LEU A 130 -8.57 3.02 -4.48
CA LEU A 130 -8.12 4.40 -4.52
C LEU A 130 -6.75 4.50 -5.19
N ILE A 131 -6.60 5.49 -6.05
CA ILE A 131 -5.30 5.96 -6.54
C ILE A 131 -5.05 7.34 -5.94
N PHE A 132 -3.92 7.49 -5.27
CA PHE A 132 -3.47 8.75 -4.70
C PHE A 132 -2.24 9.24 -5.46
N VAL A 133 -2.32 10.45 -6.01
CA VAL A 133 -1.22 11.07 -6.76
C VAL A 133 -0.84 12.39 -6.09
N SER A 134 0.44 12.58 -5.86
CA SER A 134 0.99 13.78 -5.24
C SER A 134 2.26 14.27 -5.95
N PRO A 135 2.70 15.51 -5.76
CA PRO A 135 3.99 15.97 -6.29
C PRO A 135 5.19 15.14 -5.82
N ALA A 136 5.08 14.45 -4.67
CA ALA A 136 6.12 13.57 -4.16
C ALA A 136 6.33 12.32 -5.04
N ASP A 137 5.36 11.94 -5.87
CA ASP A 137 5.46 10.77 -6.75
C ASP A 137 6.48 10.95 -7.89
N GLN A 138 7.01 12.16 -8.06
CA GLN A 138 8.19 12.39 -8.88
C GLN A 138 9.37 11.49 -8.47
N THR A 139 9.41 11.06 -7.21
CA THR A 139 10.40 10.08 -6.70
C THR A 139 10.30 8.71 -7.37
N LEU A 140 9.17 8.35 -7.97
CA LEU A 140 9.05 7.11 -8.77
C LEU A 140 10.01 7.11 -9.96
N ILE A 141 10.32 8.27 -10.52
CA ILE A 141 11.23 8.45 -11.65
C ILE A 141 12.64 8.75 -11.13
N ALA A 142 12.79 9.75 -10.27
CA ALA A 142 14.07 10.23 -9.78
C ALA A 142 14.67 9.38 -8.65
N GLY A 143 13.85 8.64 -7.93
CA GLY A 143 14.23 7.83 -6.78
C GLY A 143 14.66 6.40 -7.11
N GLY A 144 14.92 5.63 -6.05
CA GLY A 144 15.37 4.24 -6.13
C GLY A 144 14.27 3.23 -6.48
N SER A 145 14.66 1.97 -6.47
CA SER A 145 13.74 0.85 -6.72
C SER A 145 12.73 0.64 -5.58
N GLU A 146 12.98 1.18 -4.40
CA GLU A 146 12.09 1.05 -3.24
C GLU A 146 10.75 1.75 -3.48
N GLU A 147 10.77 2.98 -4.00
CA GLU A 147 9.56 3.75 -4.32
C GLU A 147 8.69 3.02 -5.36
N ARG A 148 9.33 2.46 -6.38
CA ARG A 148 8.62 1.66 -7.40
C ARG A 148 8.03 0.37 -6.84
N ARG A 149 8.73 -0.32 -5.94
CA ARG A 149 8.18 -1.50 -5.24
C ARG A 149 6.99 -1.11 -4.37
N ARG A 150 7.10 0.01 -3.63
CA ARG A 150 6.01 0.53 -2.80
C ARG A 150 4.75 0.83 -3.62
N LEU A 151 4.89 1.41 -4.81
CA LEU A 151 3.76 1.62 -5.73
C LEU A 151 3.10 0.29 -6.12
N MET A 152 3.89 -0.71 -6.53
CA MET A 152 3.37 -2.05 -6.86
C MET A 152 2.64 -2.65 -5.67
N ASP A 153 3.22 -2.58 -4.47
CA ASP A 153 2.64 -3.14 -3.25
C ASP A 153 1.29 -2.47 -2.91
N VAL A 154 1.20 -1.15 -3.05
CA VAL A 154 -0.04 -0.40 -2.82
C VAL A 154 -1.12 -0.81 -3.83
N VAL A 155 -0.79 -0.96 -5.10
CA VAL A 155 -1.77 -1.31 -6.13
C VAL A 155 -2.18 -2.78 -6.02
N ILE A 156 -1.23 -3.71 -5.92
CA ILE A 156 -1.52 -5.16 -5.84
C ILE A 156 -2.33 -5.48 -4.58
N SER A 157 -2.01 -4.85 -3.45
CA SER A 157 -2.73 -5.06 -2.19
C SER A 157 -4.23 -4.75 -2.27
N GLN A 158 -4.67 -3.93 -3.22
CA GLN A 158 -6.08 -3.57 -3.35
C GLN A 158 -6.92 -4.68 -4.01
N TYR A 159 -6.32 -5.57 -4.78
CA TYR A 159 -7.05 -6.65 -5.45
C TYR A 159 -6.63 -8.06 -5.01
N ASP A 160 -5.51 -8.18 -4.29
CA ASP A 160 -4.98 -9.45 -3.79
C ASP A 160 -4.73 -9.39 -2.27
N ASN A 161 -5.67 -9.94 -1.50
CA ASN A 161 -5.52 -10.04 -0.04
C ASN A 161 -4.42 -11.04 0.37
N GLY A 162 -4.15 -12.08 -0.44
CA GLY A 162 -3.06 -13.03 -0.20
C GLY A 162 -1.71 -12.34 -0.29
N TYR A 163 -1.58 -11.38 -1.20
CA TYR A 163 -0.39 -10.54 -1.32
C TYR A 163 -0.08 -9.74 -0.05
N ILE A 164 -1.12 -9.15 0.59
CA ILE A 164 -0.94 -8.42 1.86
C ILE A 164 -0.42 -9.35 2.96
N GLU A 165 -0.96 -10.56 3.04
CA GLU A 165 -0.53 -11.55 4.02
C GLU A 165 0.91 -12.01 3.75
N ALA A 166 1.26 -12.21 2.47
CA ALA A 166 2.63 -12.53 2.06
C ALA A 166 3.62 -11.41 2.40
N LEU A 167 3.28 -10.14 2.10
CA LEU A 167 4.11 -8.98 2.46
C LEU A 167 4.34 -8.87 3.97
N ASN A 168 3.29 -9.02 4.77
CA ASN A 168 3.40 -8.94 6.22
C ASN A 168 4.27 -10.07 6.78
N SER A 169 4.11 -11.29 6.28
CA SER A 169 4.89 -12.45 6.70
C SER A 169 6.34 -12.35 6.28
N TYR A 170 6.60 -11.93 5.04
CA TYR A 170 7.94 -11.68 4.52
C TYR A 170 8.67 -10.62 5.34
N ASN A 171 8.03 -9.47 5.58
CA ASN A 171 8.63 -8.37 6.36
C ASN A 171 8.92 -8.79 7.81
N LYS A 172 8.04 -9.59 8.42
CA LYS A 172 8.30 -10.14 9.74
C LYS A 172 9.50 -11.08 9.73
N ALA A 173 9.58 -12.01 8.78
CA ALA A 173 10.69 -12.94 8.65
C ALA A 173 12.02 -12.19 8.38
N LEU A 174 12.01 -11.20 7.49
CA LEU A 174 13.13 -10.32 7.20
C LEU A 174 13.62 -9.57 8.45
N GLN A 175 12.70 -9.02 9.24
CA GLN A 175 13.04 -8.34 10.50
C GLN A 175 13.72 -9.30 11.49
N GLN A 176 13.19 -10.51 11.67
CA GLN A 176 13.74 -11.51 12.58
C GLN A 176 15.12 -11.99 12.08
N ARG A 177 15.26 -12.28 10.79
CA ARG A 177 16.54 -12.63 10.19
C ARG A 177 17.58 -11.52 10.38
N ASN A 178 17.22 -10.28 10.10
CA ASN A 178 18.14 -9.15 10.28
C ASN A 178 18.52 -8.93 11.75
N ALA A 179 17.66 -9.23 12.70
CA ALA A 179 18.00 -9.21 14.11
C ALA A 179 19.07 -10.26 14.47
N LEU A 180 18.93 -11.48 13.92
CA LEU A 180 19.93 -12.55 14.11
C LEU A 180 21.27 -12.20 13.45
N LEU A 181 21.27 -11.64 12.24
CA LEU A 181 22.47 -11.25 11.51
C LEU A 181 23.30 -10.16 12.22
N LYS A 182 22.65 -9.33 13.06
CA LYS A 182 23.28 -8.25 13.82
C LYS A 182 23.89 -8.70 15.15
N MET A 183 23.68 -9.94 15.57
CA MET A 183 24.25 -10.45 16.81
C MET A 183 25.78 -10.55 16.69
N ASP A 184 26.48 -10.20 17.76
CA ASP A 184 27.95 -10.31 17.82
C ASP A 184 28.38 -11.79 17.80
N ASP A 185 27.64 -12.65 18.50
CA ASP A 185 27.84 -14.10 18.50
C ASP A 185 27.33 -14.74 17.22
N GLU A 186 27.79 -15.96 16.97
CA GLU A 186 27.31 -16.76 15.84
C GLU A 186 25.81 -17.08 16.00
N PRO A 187 24.96 -16.63 15.07
CA PRO A 187 23.53 -16.86 15.19
C PRO A 187 23.20 -18.35 15.06
N ASP A 188 22.20 -18.80 15.79
CA ASP A 188 21.66 -20.16 15.66
C ASP A 188 21.22 -20.41 14.20
N SER A 189 21.92 -21.36 13.56
CA SER A 189 21.67 -21.72 12.16
C SER A 189 20.24 -22.25 11.96
N ALA A 190 19.67 -22.96 12.93
CA ALA A 190 18.32 -23.50 12.83
C ALA A 190 17.26 -22.37 12.85
N LEU A 191 17.49 -21.31 13.65
CA LEU A 191 16.62 -20.14 13.64
C LEU A 191 16.74 -19.34 12.33
N LEU A 192 17.95 -19.22 11.77
CA LEU A 192 18.13 -18.60 10.45
C LEU A 192 17.39 -19.38 9.38
N ASP A 193 17.52 -20.71 9.36
CA ASP A 193 16.87 -21.57 8.38
C ASP A 193 15.33 -21.41 8.40
N ILE A 194 14.73 -21.30 9.58
CA ILE A 194 13.28 -21.07 9.74
C ILE A 194 12.87 -19.75 9.07
N TRP A 195 13.56 -18.66 9.39
CA TRP A 195 13.18 -17.36 8.84
C TRP A 195 13.49 -17.24 7.35
N GLU A 196 14.54 -17.87 6.87
CA GLU A 196 14.89 -17.91 5.44
C GLU A 196 13.87 -18.71 4.63
N GLN A 197 13.39 -19.84 5.15
CA GLN A 197 12.28 -20.59 4.54
C GLN A 197 10.99 -19.76 4.46
N GLU A 198 10.65 -19.02 5.54
CA GLU A 198 9.50 -18.12 5.52
C GLU A 198 9.69 -16.97 4.52
N MET A 199 10.90 -16.39 4.45
CA MET A 199 11.23 -15.38 3.45
C MET A 199 11.12 -15.93 2.03
N ALA A 200 11.65 -17.10 1.74
CA ALA A 200 11.61 -17.71 0.42
C ALA A 200 10.17 -18.01 -0.01
N ARG A 201 9.39 -18.64 0.87
CA ARG A 201 8.00 -19.01 0.58
C ARG A 201 7.12 -17.79 0.25
N HIS A 202 7.21 -16.74 1.07
CA HIS A 202 6.42 -15.52 0.87
C HIS A 202 7.02 -14.63 -0.22
N GLY A 203 8.34 -14.61 -0.34
CA GLY A 203 9.08 -13.87 -1.37
C GLY A 203 8.76 -14.34 -2.78
N GLU A 204 8.58 -15.66 -2.98
CA GLU A 204 8.16 -16.21 -4.27
C GLU A 204 6.77 -15.73 -4.68
N HIS A 205 5.80 -15.75 -3.75
CA HIS A 205 4.47 -15.23 -4.01
C HIS A 205 4.50 -13.71 -4.37
N ILE A 206 5.29 -12.94 -3.63
CA ILE A 206 5.48 -11.50 -3.91
C ILE A 206 6.11 -11.29 -5.29
N PHE A 207 7.11 -12.10 -5.64
CA PHE A 207 7.78 -12.03 -6.92
C PHE A 207 6.82 -12.27 -8.07
N GLN A 208 6.05 -13.36 -8.02
CA GLN A 208 5.07 -13.73 -9.05
C GLN A 208 4.02 -12.64 -9.23
N ALA A 209 3.42 -12.15 -8.14
CA ALA A 209 2.40 -11.10 -8.21
C ALA A 209 2.95 -9.79 -8.81
N ARG A 210 4.18 -9.38 -8.46
CA ARG A 210 4.82 -8.19 -9.03
C ARG A 210 5.18 -8.38 -10.50
N GLN A 211 5.62 -9.57 -10.89
CA GLN A 211 5.91 -9.90 -12.28
C GLN A 211 4.64 -9.78 -13.14
N GLU A 212 3.55 -10.44 -12.73
CA GLU A 212 2.26 -10.34 -13.42
C GLU A 212 1.74 -8.89 -13.49
N PHE A 213 1.89 -8.12 -12.42
CA PHE A 213 1.51 -6.71 -12.41
C PHE A 213 2.30 -5.91 -13.46
N VAL A 214 3.63 -6.07 -13.51
CA VAL A 214 4.47 -5.35 -14.48
C VAL A 214 4.16 -5.76 -15.91
N GLU A 215 3.94 -7.05 -16.17
CA GLU A 215 3.56 -7.54 -17.50
C GLU A 215 2.24 -6.90 -17.99
N ARG A 216 1.27 -6.71 -17.10
CA ARG A 216 0.01 -6.01 -17.42
C ARG A 216 0.18 -4.50 -17.54
N LEU A 217 1.08 -3.91 -16.76
CA LEU A 217 1.35 -2.47 -16.77
C LEU A 217 2.04 -2.01 -18.06
N ILE A 218 2.96 -2.82 -18.61
CA ILE A 218 3.77 -2.46 -19.78
C ILE A 218 2.94 -1.94 -20.96
N PRO A 219 1.91 -2.65 -21.47
CA PRO A 219 1.14 -2.16 -22.62
C PRO A 219 0.36 -0.88 -22.30
N VAL A 220 -0.16 -0.74 -21.09
CA VAL A 220 -0.87 0.46 -20.66
C VAL A 220 0.09 1.64 -20.58
N PHE A 221 1.23 1.45 -19.93
CA PHE A 221 2.27 2.47 -19.81
C PHE A 221 2.80 2.93 -21.17
N GLN A 222 3.13 2.00 -22.07
CA GLN A 222 3.60 2.32 -23.42
C GLN A 222 2.56 3.07 -24.25
N ASN A 223 1.28 2.69 -24.14
CA ASN A 223 0.22 3.39 -24.85
C ASN A 223 0.06 4.83 -24.37
N ILE A 224 0.04 5.06 -23.05
CA ILE A 224 -0.05 6.42 -22.48
C ILE A 224 1.19 7.23 -22.83
N TYR A 225 2.38 6.64 -22.71
CA TYR A 225 3.62 7.35 -23.00
C TYR A 225 3.73 7.75 -24.46
N ARG A 226 3.30 6.90 -25.40
CA ARG A 226 3.24 7.23 -26.83
C ARG A 226 2.36 8.44 -27.12
N HIS A 227 1.23 8.57 -26.39
CA HIS A 227 0.37 9.75 -26.51
C HIS A 227 1.03 11.02 -25.97
N VAL A 228 1.75 10.93 -24.86
CA VAL A 228 2.41 12.09 -24.23
C VAL A 228 3.63 12.54 -25.01
N SER A 229 4.37 11.60 -25.64
CA SER A 229 5.57 11.89 -26.42
C SER A 229 5.31 12.12 -27.92
N ASP A 230 4.03 12.14 -28.36
CA ASP A 230 3.65 12.17 -29.78
C ASP A 230 4.35 11.07 -30.62
N GLY A 231 4.68 9.96 -30.00
CA GLY A 231 5.37 8.83 -30.63
C GLY A 231 6.86 9.03 -30.89
N HIS A 232 7.46 10.09 -30.37
CA HIS A 232 8.89 10.40 -30.60
C HIS A 232 9.84 9.56 -29.74
N GLU A 233 9.35 8.94 -28.68
CA GLU A 233 10.15 8.15 -27.74
C GLU A 233 9.51 6.80 -27.47
N GLU A 234 10.35 5.78 -27.35
CA GLU A 234 9.93 4.45 -26.88
C GLU A 234 10.47 4.21 -25.48
N VAL A 235 9.59 3.70 -24.61
CA VAL A 235 9.93 3.34 -23.22
C VAL A 235 9.60 1.90 -22.96
N SER A 236 10.39 1.28 -22.08
CA SER A 236 10.15 -0.08 -21.60
C SER A 236 10.30 -0.15 -20.10
N LEU A 237 9.56 -1.06 -19.48
CA LEU A 237 9.69 -1.41 -18.08
C LEU A 237 10.29 -2.81 -17.97
N ARG A 238 11.21 -3.01 -17.04
CA ARG A 238 11.78 -4.32 -16.74
C ARG A 238 11.74 -4.55 -15.23
N TYR A 239 11.09 -5.63 -14.84
CA TYR A 239 11.14 -6.08 -13.46
C TYR A 239 12.39 -6.94 -13.24
N VAL A 240 13.15 -6.61 -12.20
CA VAL A 240 14.37 -7.33 -11.82
C VAL A 240 14.27 -7.71 -10.35
N SER A 241 14.46 -9.00 -10.05
CA SER A 241 14.41 -9.55 -8.70
C SER A 241 15.49 -10.61 -8.50
N HIS A 242 15.91 -10.81 -7.26
CA HIS A 242 16.81 -11.90 -6.88
C HIS A 242 16.18 -13.28 -7.10
N ALA A 243 14.87 -13.41 -7.02
CA ALA A 243 14.14 -14.66 -7.35
C ALA A 243 14.35 -15.14 -8.79
N GLN A 244 14.81 -14.27 -9.70
CA GLN A 244 15.17 -14.68 -11.08
C GLN A 244 16.52 -15.37 -11.18
N ARG A 245 17.29 -15.46 -10.09
CA ARG A 245 18.63 -16.08 -10.07
C ARG A 245 18.61 -17.58 -9.72
N GLY A 246 17.43 -18.16 -9.51
CA GLY A 246 17.19 -19.53 -9.10
C GLY A 246 16.21 -19.64 -7.94
N ASP A 247 16.16 -20.77 -7.28
CA ASP A 247 15.35 -20.95 -6.07
C ASP A 247 15.70 -19.86 -5.04
N LEU A 248 14.69 -19.18 -4.51
CA LEU A 248 14.91 -18.02 -3.65
C LEU A 248 15.54 -18.42 -2.31
N LEU A 249 15.24 -19.61 -1.79
CA LEU A 249 15.87 -20.11 -0.57
C LEU A 249 17.37 -20.33 -0.79
N ASP A 250 17.74 -20.98 -1.90
CA ASP A 250 19.14 -21.20 -2.25
C ASP A 250 19.90 -19.90 -2.42
N VAL A 251 19.27 -18.89 -3.02
CA VAL A 251 19.86 -17.54 -3.20
C VAL A 251 20.10 -16.87 -1.84
N ILE A 252 19.11 -16.91 -0.93
CA ILE A 252 19.23 -16.33 0.41
C ILE A 252 20.32 -17.02 1.22
N GLN A 253 20.35 -18.36 1.20
CA GLN A 253 21.34 -19.13 1.97
C GLN A 253 22.76 -18.97 1.44
N ARG A 254 22.93 -18.95 0.13
CA ARG A 254 24.24 -18.72 -0.50
C ARG A 254 24.87 -17.38 -0.11
N ASP A 255 24.03 -16.34 -0.01
CA ASP A 255 24.50 -14.98 0.29
C ASP A 255 24.54 -14.67 1.81
N ARG A 256 24.24 -15.65 2.69
CA ARG A 256 24.21 -15.52 4.16
C ARG A 256 25.51 -14.91 4.74
N PHE A 257 26.67 -15.31 4.23
CA PHE A 257 27.93 -14.77 4.68
C PHE A 257 28.09 -13.26 4.39
N LYS A 258 27.64 -12.83 3.21
CA LYS A 258 27.67 -11.40 2.83
C LYS A 258 26.68 -10.60 3.65
N ASP A 259 25.47 -11.13 3.85
CA ASP A 259 24.42 -10.50 4.64
C ASP A 259 24.88 -10.31 6.09
N ARG A 260 25.58 -11.30 6.65
CA ARG A 260 26.17 -11.20 7.99
C ARG A 260 27.23 -10.13 8.07
N ALA A 261 28.10 -10.02 7.07
CA ALA A 261 29.16 -9.00 7.04
C ALA A 261 28.61 -7.55 7.04
N VAL A 262 27.42 -7.34 6.45
CA VAL A 262 26.74 -6.03 6.43
C VAL A 262 25.66 -5.88 7.52
N GLY A 263 25.27 -6.96 8.20
CA GLY A 263 24.30 -6.98 9.28
C GLY A 263 22.82 -6.90 8.82
N TYR A 264 22.54 -7.11 7.54
CA TYR A 264 21.18 -7.14 7.01
C TYR A 264 21.10 -7.94 5.69
N SER A 265 19.88 -8.34 5.32
CA SER A 265 19.59 -9.07 4.09
C SER A 265 19.69 -8.15 2.87
N LEU A 266 20.38 -8.61 1.84
CA LEU A 266 20.57 -7.91 0.56
C LEU A 266 19.49 -8.29 -0.49
N HIS A 267 18.49 -9.07 -0.09
CA HIS A 267 17.47 -9.67 -0.96
C HIS A 267 16.13 -8.95 -0.91
#